data_f422d3a7794f7c65f3e5379f62f63dc3
#
_entry.id   f422d3a7794f7c65f3e5379f62f63dc3
#
_cell.length_a   1.000
_cell.length_b   1.000
_cell.length_c   1.000
_cell.angle_alpha   90.00
_cell.angle_beta   90.00
_cell.angle_gamma   90.00
#
_symmetry.space_group_name_H-M   'P 1'
#
loop_
_entity.id
_entity.type
_entity.pdbx_description
1 polymer ?
#
loop_
_entity_poly.entity_id
_entity_poly.type
_entity_poly.pdbx_seq_one_letter_code
_entity_poly.pdbx_strand_id
1 'polypeptide(L)'
;SRAENIAQKVAGWLFYIAVIVALIAFVTWMVIEDLPTAVIFTITTLVIACPHALGLAIPLVTARSTSLGASRGLLVKDRQALEIAQDADVMILDKTGTLTTGEFKVLDVKLLNDKYTKEEIIALLAGIEGGSSHPIAQSIISFAKQQGISPVSFDSIDVISGAGVEGKAKGHSYQLISQKAYGRNLDMDIPKGATLSVLVENDDAIGAVALGDELKPTSKELIKVLKKNNIEPIMATG
;
A
#
# COMPACT_ATOMS: atom_id res chain seq x y z
N SER A 1 -12.79 18.36 13.11
CA SER A 1 -12.23 18.84 11.84
C SER A 1 -12.14 20.38 11.85
N ARG A 2 -11.27 20.94 11.01
CA ARG A 2 -11.11 22.41 10.91
C ARG A 2 -12.41 23.07 10.44
N ALA A 3 -13.08 22.44 9.48
CA ALA A 3 -14.37 22.88 8.98
C ALA A 3 -15.46 22.83 10.07
N GLU A 4 -15.48 21.80 10.88
CA GLU A 4 -16.41 21.63 12.00
C GLU A 4 -16.21 22.70 13.08
N ASN A 5 -14.96 23.01 13.45
CA ASN A 5 -14.65 24.07 14.40
C ASN A 5 -15.06 25.47 13.91
N ILE A 6 -14.87 25.75 12.61
CA ILE A 6 -15.31 27.00 11.99
C ILE A 6 -16.84 27.09 12.02
N ALA A 7 -17.53 26.01 11.63
CA ALA A 7 -18.97 25.95 11.64
C ALA A 7 -19.57 26.15 13.03
N GLN A 8 -18.99 25.54 14.07
CA GLN A 8 -19.43 25.73 15.45
C GLN A 8 -19.26 27.19 15.91
N LYS A 9 -18.14 27.83 15.57
CA LYS A 9 -17.96 29.27 15.88
C LYS A 9 -18.96 30.14 15.16
N VAL A 10 -19.19 29.90 13.86
CA VAL A 10 -20.17 30.65 13.06
C VAL A 10 -21.58 30.44 13.61
N ALA A 11 -21.95 29.19 13.92
CA ALA A 11 -23.27 28.91 14.51
C ALA A 11 -23.47 29.61 15.88
N GLY A 12 -22.43 29.64 16.71
CA GLY A 12 -22.45 30.36 17.97
C GLY A 12 -22.69 31.88 17.77
N TRP A 13 -22.00 32.51 16.82
CA TRP A 13 -22.19 33.91 16.48
C TRP A 13 -23.60 34.18 15.96
N LEU A 14 -24.11 33.36 15.05
CA LEU A 14 -25.46 33.44 14.51
C LEU A 14 -26.52 33.30 15.60
N PHE A 15 -26.29 32.44 16.59
CA PHE A 15 -27.19 32.31 17.73
C PHE A 15 -27.32 33.64 18.53
N TYR A 16 -26.18 34.28 18.88
CA TYR A 16 -26.22 35.56 19.59
C TYR A 16 -26.89 36.67 18.78
N ILE A 17 -26.63 36.74 17.47
CA ILE A 17 -27.28 37.69 16.57
C ILE A 17 -28.81 37.44 16.55
N ALA A 18 -29.21 36.17 16.42
CA ALA A 18 -30.63 35.80 16.43
C ALA A 18 -31.35 36.20 17.71
N VAL A 19 -30.71 36.01 18.87
CA VAL A 19 -31.28 36.42 20.17
C VAL A 19 -31.42 37.96 20.25
N ILE A 20 -30.42 38.71 19.79
CA ILE A 20 -30.47 40.17 19.80
C ILE A 20 -31.60 40.66 18.87
N VAL A 21 -31.71 40.11 17.66
CA VAL A 21 -32.77 40.51 16.69
C VAL A 21 -34.16 40.14 17.23
N ALA A 22 -34.28 38.95 17.86
CA ALA A 22 -35.53 38.54 18.47
C ALA A 22 -35.98 39.47 19.63
N LEU A 23 -35.03 39.92 20.46
CA LEU A 23 -35.31 40.89 21.51
C LEU A 23 -35.76 42.25 20.93
N ILE A 24 -35.11 42.72 19.88
CA ILE A 24 -35.51 43.93 19.17
C ILE A 24 -36.93 43.76 18.60
N ALA A 25 -37.22 42.65 17.96
CA ALA A 25 -38.53 42.32 17.44
C ALA A 25 -39.60 42.32 18.55
N PHE A 26 -39.29 41.66 19.69
CA PHE A 26 -40.19 41.64 20.84
C PHE A 26 -40.56 43.05 21.33
N VAL A 27 -39.55 43.88 21.60
CA VAL A 27 -39.78 45.25 22.08
C VAL A 27 -40.55 46.07 21.05
N THR A 28 -40.21 45.96 19.78
CA THR A 28 -40.87 46.71 18.71
C THR A 28 -42.36 46.37 18.61
N TRP A 29 -42.69 45.07 18.58
CA TRP A 29 -44.08 44.62 18.45
C TRP A 29 -44.89 44.82 19.73
N MET A 30 -44.25 44.81 20.90
CA MET A 30 -44.91 45.21 22.18
C MET A 30 -45.32 46.64 22.20
N VAL A 31 -44.62 47.55 21.49
CA VAL A 31 -44.96 49.01 21.44
C VAL A 31 -45.98 49.27 20.36
N ILE A 32 -45.95 48.53 19.24
CA ILE A 32 -46.82 48.80 18.08
C ILE A 32 -48.17 48.09 18.19
N GLU A 33 -48.18 46.88 18.69
CA GLU A 33 -49.35 45.99 18.73
C GLU A 33 -49.64 45.54 20.18
N ASP A 34 -49.63 44.23 20.39
CA ASP A 34 -49.91 43.58 21.66
C ASP A 34 -48.93 42.48 22.02
N LEU A 35 -49.06 41.96 23.25
CA LEU A 35 -48.20 40.87 23.75
C LEU A 35 -48.27 39.59 22.90
N PRO A 36 -49.46 39.06 22.49
CA PRO A 36 -49.54 37.91 21.63
C PRO A 36 -48.79 38.07 20.31
N THR A 37 -48.92 39.19 19.63
CA THR A 37 -48.23 39.53 18.38
C THR A 37 -46.70 39.58 18.57
N ALA A 38 -46.26 40.27 19.64
CA ALA A 38 -44.83 40.35 19.98
C ALA A 38 -44.22 38.94 20.21
N VAL A 39 -44.90 38.06 20.91
CA VAL A 39 -44.45 36.71 21.17
C VAL A 39 -44.36 35.91 19.87
N ILE A 40 -45.37 35.96 19.01
CA ILE A 40 -45.39 35.25 17.73
C ILE A 40 -44.20 35.66 16.86
N PHE A 41 -43.97 36.96 16.66
CA PHE A 41 -42.88 37.45 15.82
C PHE A 41 -41.51 37.16 16.43
N THR A 42 -41.38 37.17 17.75
CA THR A 42 -40.14 36.79 18.44
C THR A 42 -39.77 35.32 18.21
N ILE A 43 -40.76 34.42 18.42
CA ILE A 43 -40.56 32.97 18.18
C ILE A 43 -40.26 32.72 16.72
N THR A 44 -40.98 33.33 15.79
CA THR A 44 -40.77 33.21 14.36
C THR A 44 -39.34 33.62 13.97
N THR A 45 -38.88 34.78 14.49
CA THR A 45 -37.50 35.25 14.28
C THR A 45 -36.44 34.25 14.75
N LEU A 46 -36.62 33.71 15.97
CA LEU A 46 -35.68 32.71 16.51
C LEU A 46 -35.66 31.43 15.69
N VAL A 47 -36.81 30.92 15.25
CA VAL A 47 -36.93 29.71 14.45
C VAL A 47 -36.26 29.88 13.07
N ILE A 48 -36.54 31.01 12.40
CA ILE A 48 -35.98 31.28 11.07
C ILE A 48 -34.46 31.52 11.15
N ALA A 49 -33.98 32.19 12.19
CA ALA A 49 -32.57 32.50 12.36
C ALA A 49 -31.74 31.31 12.83
N CYS A 50 -32.37 30.19 13.20
CA CYS A 50 -31.63 29.01 13.66
C CYS A 50 -30.89 28.33 12.52
N PRO A 51 -29.53 28.16 12.59
CA PRO A 51 -28.74 27.60 11.51
C PRO A 51 -28.79 26.04 11.50
N HIS A 52 -29.98 25.45 11.46
CA HIS A 52 -30.17 24.00 11.48
C HIS A 52 -29.42 23.29 10.35
N ALA A 53 -29.42 23.87 9.15
CA ALA A 53 -28.71 23.31 8.01
C ALA A 53 -27.20 23.17 8.26
N LEU A 54 -26.57 24.14 8.90
CA LEU A 54 -25.15 24.13 9.20
C LEU A 54 -24.81 23.06 10.26
N GLY A 55 -25.67 22.93 11.29
CA GLY A 55 -25.47 21.93 12.36
C GLY A 55 -25.65 20.49 11.93
N LEU A 56 -26.43 20.22 10.89
CA LEU A 56 -26.68 18.86 10.39
C LEU A 56 -25.84 18.49 9.17
N ALA A 57 -25.56 19.44 8.26
CA ALA A 57 -24.88 19.15 7.01
C ALA A 57 -23.45 18.64 7.21
N ILE A 58 -22.66 19.25 8.08
CA ILE A 58 -21.26 18.87 8.29
C ILE A 58 -21.13 17.48 8.88
N PRO A 59 -21.81 17.11 9.99
CA PRO A 59 -21.79 15.73 10.50
C PRO A 59 -22.24 14.70 9.46
N LEU A 60 -23.28 15.02 8.69
CA LEU A 60 -23.80 14.10 7.65
C LEU A 60 -22.79 13.87 6.52
N VAL A 61 -22.20 14.92 5.98
CA VAL A 61 -21.16 14.83 4.95
C VAL A 61 -19.96 14.05 5.48
N THR A 62 -19.54 14.31 6.70
CA THR A 62 -18.41 13.63 7.33
C THR A 62 -18.69 12.13 7.53
N ALA A 63 -19.88 11.79 8.03
CA ALA A 63 -20.30 10.39 8.18
C ALA A 63 -20.34 9.67 6.82
N ARG A 64 -20.89 10.35 5.80
CA ARG A 64 -20.96 9.81 4.43
C ARG A 64 -19.58 9.60 3.83
N SER A 65 -18.67 10.57 3.97
CA SER A 65 -17.29 10.46 3.46
C SER A 65 -16.52 9.32 4.14
N THR A 66 -16.65 9.18 5.46
CA THR A 66 -16.03 8.09 6.21
C THR A 66 -16.59 6.72 5.79
N SER A 67 -17.91 6.61 5.64
CA SER A 67 -18.58 5.39 5.19
C SER A 67 -18.14 5.01 3.77
N LEU A 68 -18.05 5.97 2.85
CA LEU A 68 -17.59 5.75 1.49
C LEU A 68 -16.10 5.33 1.45
N GLY A 69 -15.27 5.93 2.30
CA GLY A 69 -13.88 5.53 2.48
C GLY A 69 -13.77 4.06 2.94
N ALA A 70 -14.51 3.71 3.99
CA ALA A 70 -14.53 2.35 4.54
C ALA A 70 -14.99 1.31 3.51
N SER A 71 -16.01 1.61 2.71
CA SER A 71 -16.49 0.71 1.66
C SER A 71 -15.47 0.48 0.54
N ARG A 72 -14.46 1.34 0.42
CA ARG A 72 -13.34 1.23 -0.51
C ARG A 72 -12.03 0.78 0.15
N GLY A 73 -12.10 0.27 1.38
CA GLY A 73 -10.94 -0.22 2.13
C GLY A 73 -10.09 0.86 2.80
N LEU A 74 -10.54 2.12 2.79
CA LEU A 74 -9.83 3.22 3.45
C LEU A 74 -10.39 3.45 4.87
N LEU A 75 -9.63 3.06 5.89
CA LEU A 75 -9.98 3.31 7.28
C LEU A 75 -9.43 4.67 7.74
N VAL A 76 -10.31 5.66 7.86
CA VAL A 76 -9.95 7.00 8.33
C VAL A 76 -9.89 7.03 9.85
N LYS A 77 -8.68 7.10 10.42
CA LYS A 77 -8.44 7.23 11.87
C LYS A 77 -8.50 8.68 12.33
N ASP A 78 -7.98 9.58 11.51
CA ASP A 78 -7.96 11.01 11.77
C ASP A 78 -8.56 11.78 10.59
N ARG A 79 -9.60 12.56 10.87
CA ARG A 79 -10.30 13.38 9.88
C ARG A 79 -9.48 14.58 9.44
N GLN A 80 -8.65 15.15 10.32
CA GLN A 80 -7.77 16.26 9.95
C GLN A 80 -6.73 15.83 8.93
N ALA A 81 -6.17 14.63 9.10
CA ALA A 81 -5.25 14.05 8.14
C ALA A 81 -5.90 13.89 6.75
N LEU A 82 -7.17 13.47 6.70
CA LEU A 82 -7.90 13.37 5.43
C LEU A 82 -8.13 14.73 4.76
N GLU A 83 -8.43 15.78 5.55
CA GLU A 83 -8.58 17.16 5.03
C GLU A 83 -7.23 17.70 4.50
N ILE A 84 -6.13 17.46 5.22
CA ILE A 84 -4.78 17.89 4.81
C ILE A 84 -4.29 17.13 3.57
N ALA A 85 -4.68 15.86 3.43
CA ALA A 85 -4.28 15.04 2.28
C ALA A 85 -4.75 15.61 0.92
N GLN A 86 -5.77 16.48 0.90
CA GLN A 86 -6.21 17.16 -0.31
C GLN A 86 -5.18 18.18 -0.83
N ASP A 87 -4.36 18.72 0.08
CA ASP A 87 -3.36 19.74 -0.22
C ASP A 87 -1.95 19.14 -0.33
N ALA A 88 -1.85 17.82 -0.45
CA ALA A 88 -0.56 17.13 -0.54
C ALA A 88 0.05 17.31 -1.93
N ASP A 89 1.26 17.84 -1.99
CA ASP A 89 2.08 17.98 -3.20
C ASP A 89 2.98 16.77 -3.45
N VAL A 90 3.27 15.98 -2.40
CA VAL A 90 4.18 14.86 -2.43
C VAL A 90 3.56 13.65 -1.75
N MET A 91 3.72 12.47 -2.35
CA MET A 91 3.31 11.20 -1.74
C MET A 91 4.50 10.24 -1.64
N ILE A 92 4.87 9.89 -0.42
CA ILE A 92 5.91 8.90 -0.16
C ILE A 92 5.25 7.52 -0.15
N LEU A 93 5.74 6.64 -1.02
CA LEU A 93 5.23 5.28 -1.21
C LEU A 93 6.30 4.28 -0.79
N ASP A 94 5.96 3.37 0.10
CA ASP A 94 6.79 2.21 0.37
C ASP A 94 6.79 1.27 -0.86
N LYS A 95 7.93 0.62 -1.11
CA LYS A 95 8.07 -0.31 -2.24
C LYS A 95 7.38 -1.63 -1.93
N THR A 96 7.85 -2.32 -0.87
CA THR A 96 7.52 -3.72 -0.60
C THR A 96 6.12 -3.87 0.00
N GLY A 97 5.25 -4.66 -0.62
CA GLY A 97 3.87 -4.84 -0.18
C GLY A 97 2.92 -3.68 -0.50
N THR A 98 3.45 -2.48 -0.86
CA THR A 98 2.65 -1.31 -1.26
C THR A 98 2.60 -1.18 -2.79
N LEU A 99 3.72 -0.90 -3.44
CA LEU A 99 3.82 -0.87 -4.91
C LEU A 99 3.99 -2.26 -5.52
N THR A 100 4.53 -3.18 -4.75
CA THR A 100 4.75 -4.57 -5.10
C THR A 100 3.82 -5.48 -4.30
N THR A 101 3.74 -6.75 -4.67
CA THR A 101 2.89 -7.74 -3.99
C THR A 101 3.39 -8.09 -2.60
N GLY A 102 4.67 -7.86 -2.31
CA GLY A 102 5.35 -8.28 -1.08
C GLY A 102 5.77 -9.75 -1.14
N GLU A 103 5.49 -10.43 -2.24
CA GLU A 103 5.86 -11.82 -2.46
C GLU A 103 7.01 -11.91 -3.45
N PHE A 104 8.09 -12.56 -3.04
CA PHE A 104 9.16 -12.89 -3.97
C PHE A 104 8.66 -13.90 -5.00
N LYS A 105 8.95 -13.65 -6.26
CA LYS A 105 8.67 -14.58 -7.36
C LYS A 105 9.92 -14.80 -8.21
N VAL A 106 10.00 -15.97 -8.81
CA VAL A 106 11.00 -16.23 -9.86
C VAL A 106 10.61 -15.41 -11.09
N LEU A 107 11.46 -14.45 -11.46
CA LEU A 107 11.27 -13.58 -12.61
C LEU A 107 11.85 -14.21 -13.87
N ASP A 108 13.02 -14.84 -13.74
CA ASP A 108 13.68 -15.54 -14.85
C ASP A 108 14.64 -16.62 -14.31
N VAL A 109 14.85 -17.66 -15.12
CA VAL A 109 15.85 -18.70 -14.91
C VAL A 109 16.69 -18.80 -16.17
N LYS A 110 18.01 -18.59 -16.03
CA LYS A 110 18.95 -18.60 -17.13
C LYS A 110 19.92 -19.79 -17.03
N LEU A 111 20.21 -20.38 -18.17
CA LEU A 111 21.26 -21.36 -18.35
C LEU A 111 22.61 -20.65 -18.47
N LEU A 112 23.60 -21.15 -17.78
CA LEU A 112 24.99 -20.68 -17.87
C LEU A 112 25.93 -21.77 -18.45
N ASN A 113 25.38 -22.96 -18.68
CA ASN A 113 26.10 -24.07 -19.22
C ASN A 113 25.19 -24.91 -20.12
N ASP A 114 25.66 -25.30 -21.31
CA ASP A 114 24.91 -26.07 -22.31
C ASP A 114 24.69 -27.52 -21.94
N LYS A 115 25.27 -28.00 -20.83
CA LYS A 115 25.11 -29.40 -20.35
C LYS A 115 23.72 -29.67 -19.77
N TYR A 116 22.97 -28.62 -19.41
CA TYR A 116 21.70 -28.71 -18.72
C TYR A 116 20.59 -28.08 -19.54
N THR A 117 19.38 -28.64 -19.43
CA THR A 117 18.16 -27.98 -19.89
C THR A 117 17.63 -27.02 -18.83
N LYS A 118 16.76 -26.14 -19.22
CA LYS A 118 16.12 -25.17 -18.29
C LYS A 118 15.31 -25.92 -17.23
N GLU A 119 14.65 -26.99 -17.61
CA GLU A 119 13.85 -27.86 -16.74
C GLU A 119 14.73 -28.55 -15.69
N GLU A 120 15.91 -29.03 -16.07
CA GLU A 120 16.87 -29.63 -15.13
C GLU A 120 17.41 -28.63 -14.13
N ILE A 121 17.73 -27.40 -14.56
CA ILE A 121 18.13 -26.32 -13.64
C ILE A 121 17.00 -25.98 -12.65
N ILE A 122 15.76 -25.88 -13.13
CA ILE A 122 14.60 -25.61 -12.24
C ILE A 122 14.42 -26.77 -11.25
N ALA A 123 14.57 -28.00 -11.68
CA ALA A 123 14.48 -29.19 -10.82
C ALA A 123 15.58 -29.22 -9.74
N LEU A 124 16.81 -28.84 -10.08
CA LEU A 124 17.92 -28.69 -9.14
C LEU A 124 17.70 -27.56 -8.15
N LEU A 125 17.27 -26.38 -8.64
CA LEU A 125 16.94 -25.23 -7.81
C LEU A 125 15.85 -25.55 -6.78
N ALA A 126 14.78 -26.21 -7.22
CA ALA A 126 13.68 -26.60 -6.32
C ALA A 126 14.10 -27.72 -5.35
N GLY A 127 15.01 -28.60 -5.76
CA GLY A 127 15.54 -29.69 -4.93
C GLY A 127 16.42 -29.16 -3.81
N ILE A 128 17.38 -28.29 -4.11
CA ILE A 128 18.33 -27.75 -3.12
C ILE A 128 17.66 -26.82 -2.10
N GLU A 129 16.53 -26.21 -2.45
CA GLU A 129 15.70 -25.43 -1.55
C GLU A 129 14.61 -26.27 -0.85
N GLY A 130 14.58 -27.55 -1.12
CA GLY A 130 13.62 -28.50 -0.54
C GLY A 130 13.77 -28.57 0.98
N GLY A 131 12.72 -28.15 1.71
CA GLY A 131 12.71 -28.12 3.17
C GLY A 131 13.01 -26.76 3.79
N SER A 132 13.38 -25.75 3.03
CA SER A 132 13.57 -24.39 3.49
C SER A 132 12.23 -23.65 3.61
N SER A 133 12.01 -22.97 4.74
CA SER A 133 10.84 -22.08 4.96
C SER A 133 11.10 -20.64 4.50
N HIS A 134 12.28 -20.35 3.96
CA HIS A 134 12.63 -19.01 3.50
C HIS A 134 11.74 -18.58 2.32
N PRO A 135 11.25 -17.31 2.25
CA PRO A 135 10.37 -16.86 1.18
C PRO A 135 10.93 -17.08 -0.24
N ILE A 136 12.23 -16.92 -0.43
CA ILE A 136 12.93 -17.19 -1.70
C ILE A 136 12.81 -18.68 -2.08
N ALA A 137 13.07 -19.59 -1.14
CA ALA A 137 12.97 -21.03 -1.35
C ALA A 137 11.55 -21.43 -1.76
N GLN A 138 10.56 -20.96 -1.02
CA GLN A 138 9.14 -21.22 -1.31
C GLN A 138 8.73 -20.71 -2.71
N SER A 139 9.31 -19.61 -3.12
CA SER A 139 9.11 -19.03 -4.46
C SER A 139 9.64 -19.96 -5.57
N ILE A 140 10.84 -20.48 -5.40
CA ILE A 140 11.49 -21.40 -6.35
C ILE A 140 10.70 -22.72 -6.43
N ILE A 141 10.33 -23.28 -5.27
CA ILE A 141 9.55 -24.53 -5.21
C ILE A 141 8.18 -24.35 -5.87
N SER A 142 7.50 -23.23 -5.59
CA SER A 142 6.20 -22.92 -6.19
C SER A 142 6.30 -22.74 -7.71
N PHE A 143 7.37 -22.11 -8.19
CA PHE A 143 7.64 -21.94 -9.61
C PHE A 143 7.84 -23.27 -10.33
N ALA A 144 8.67 -24.16 -9.77
CA ALA A 144 8.86 -25.52 -10.32
C ALA A 144 7.54 -26.28 -10.39
N LYS A 145 6.74 -26.23 -9.32
CA LYS A 145 5.41 -26.89 -9.27
C LYS A 145 4.46 -26.34 -10.35
N GLN A 146 4.43 -25.01 -10.58
CA GLN A 146 3.61 -24.40 -11.64
C GLN A 146 4.03 -24.83 -13.05
N GLN A 147 5.31 -25.11 -13.25
CA GLN A 147 5.84 -25.64 -14.52
C GLN A 147 5.69 -27.18 -14.64
N GLY A 148 5.13 -27.84 -13.63
CA GLY A 148 5.01 -29.31 -13.63
C GLY A 148 6.34 -30.05 -13.45
N ILE A 149 7.38 -29.36 -12.94
CA ILE A 149 8.73 -29.91 -12.79
C ILE A 149 8.88 -30.47 -11.38
N SER A 150 9.28 -31.73 -11.29
CA SER A 150 9.57 -32.42 -10.02
C SER A 150 10.96 -32.04 -9.52
N PRO A 151 11.12 -31.68 -8.22
CA PRO A 151 12.42 -31.40 -7.63
C PRO A 151 13.37 -32.59 -7.68
N VAL A 152 14.65 -32.34 -7.88
CA VAL A 152 15.71 -33.35 -7.70
C VAL A 152 15.84 -33.69 -6.22
N SER A 153 15.97 -34.97 -5.89
CA SER A 153 16.27 -35.41 -4.52
C SER A 153 17.73 -35.19 -4.20
N PHE A 154 18.01 -34.53 -3.09
CA PHE A 154 19.34 -34.30 -2.55
C PHE A 154 19.59 -35.25 -1.37
N ASP A 155 20.80 -35.80 -1.28
CA ASP A 155 21.24 -36.71 -0.20
C ASP A 155 21.49 -35.94 1.10
N SER A 156 22.01 -34.73 0.99
CA SER A 156 22.21 -33.75 2.10
C SER A 156 22.07 -32.35 1.60
N ILE A 157 21.56 -31.45 2.48
CA ILE A 157 21.46 -30.01 2.23
C ILE A 157 21.91 -29.30 3.51
N ASP A 158 22.84 -28.37 3.38
CA ASP A 158 23.40 -27.58 4.46
C ASP A 158 23.34 -26.11 4.13
N VAL A 159 23.18 -25.25 5.16
CA VAL A 159 23.11 -23.78 5.00
C VAL A 159 24.50 -23.17 5.06
N ILE A 160 24.87 -22.41 4.04
CA ILE A 160 26.09 -21.59 4.03
C ILE A 160 25.73 -20.22 4.61
N SER A 161 26.14 -19.96 5.85
CA SER A 161 25.79 -18.73 6.56
C SER A 161 26.15 -17.47 5.76
N GLY A 162 25.15 -16.63 5.48
CA GLY A 162 25.31 -15.37 4.74
C GLY A 162 25.57 -15.51 3.23
N ALA A 163 25.61 -16.73 2.68
CA ALA A 163 25.90 -16.96 1.27
C ALA A 163 24.77 -17.67 0.52
N GLY A 164 24.18 -18.73 1.10
CA GLY A 164 23.17 -19.53 0.44
C GLY A 164 23.03 -20.94 1.05
N VAL A 165 22.86 -21.94 0.19
CA VAL A 165 22.74 -23.34 0.57
C VAL A 165 23.65 -24.21 -0.30
N GLU A 166 24.11 -25.34 0.25
CA GLU A 166 24.85 -26.37 -0.49
C GLU A 166 24.17 -27.70 -0.30
N GLY A 167 24.38 -28.61 -1.25
CA GLY A 167 23.83 -29.95 -1.17
C GLY A 167 24.50 -30.94 -2.13
N LYS A 168 24.32 -32.23 -1.86
CA LYS A 168 24.85 -33.32 -2.69
C LYS A 168 23.71 -34.08 -3.31
N ALA A 169 23.80 -34.33 -4.61
CA ALA A 169 22.87 -35.15 -5.34
C ALA A 169 23.59 -35.93 -6.44
N LYS A 170 23.30 -37.24 -6.57
CA LYS A 170 23.85 -38.11 -7.60
C LYS A 170 25.39 -38.06 -7.70
N GLY A 171 26.09 -37.89 -6.58
CA GLY A 171 27.57 -37.84 -6.52
C GLY A 171 28.19 -36.48 -6.88
N HIS A 172 27.39 -35.47 -7.19
CA HIS A 172 27.83 -34.10 -7.47
C HIS A 172 27.53 -33.17 -6.29
N SER A 173 28.36 -32.13 -6.13
CA SER A 173 28.16 -31.09 -5.14
C SER A 173 27.56 -29.84 -5.83
N TYR A 174 26.46 -29.33 -5.27
CA TYR A 174 25.77 -28.16 -5.77
C TYR A 174 25.74 -27.09 -4.70
N GLN A 175 25.80 -25.82 -5.13
CA GLN A 175 25.63 -24.67 -4.27
C GLN A 175 24.67 -23.71 -4.94
N LEU A 176 23.68 -23.19 -4.19
CA LEU A 176 22.86 -22.07 -4.61
C LEU A 176 23.23 -20.87 -3.74
N ILE A 177 23.97 -19.94 -4.32
CA ILE A 177 24.58 -18.82 -3.59
C ILE A 177 24.17 -17.48 -4.20
N SER A 178 24.18 -16.42 -3.38
CA SER A 178 23.94 -15.08 -3.87
C SER A 178 25.03 -14.65 -4.86
N GLN A 179 24.70 -13.79 -5.82
CA GLN A 179 25.67 -13.24 -6.76
C GLN A 179 26.87 -12.60 -6.05
N LYS A 180 26.63 -11.97 -4.89
CA LYS A 180 27.68 -11.38 -4.06
C LYS A 180 28.66 -12.43 -3.54
N ALA A 181 28.15 -13.58 -3.09
CA ALA A 181 28.99 -14.69 -2.60
C ALA A 181 29.72 -15.40 -3.74
N TYR A 182 29.13 -15.49 -4.92
CA TYR A 182 29.75 -16.04 -6.11
C TYR A 182 30.97 -15.21 -6.57
N GLY A 183 30.99 -13.88 -6.32
CA GLY A 183 32.15 -13.02 -6.51
C GLY A 183 32.51 -12.70 -7.95
N ARG A 184 31.81 -13.27 -8.95
CA ARG A 184 32.02 -12.98 -10.38
C ARG A 184 30.81 -12.25 -10.93
N ASN A 185 31.04 -11.25 -11.78
CA ASN A 185 29.95 -10.56 -12.45
C ASN A 185 29.42 -11.43 -13.59
N LEU A 186 28.16 -11.80 -13.52
CA LEU A 186 27.48 -12.49 -14.61
C LEU A 186 26.89 -11.40 -15.52
N ASP A 187 27.31 -11.41 -16.79
CA ASP A 187 26.74 -10.52 -17.81
C ASP A 187 25.34 -11.01 -18.17
N MET A 188 24.37 -10.56 -17.39
CA MET A 188 22.96 -10.95 -17.53
C MET A 188 22.09 -9.72 -17.49
N ASP A 189 21.16 -9.65 -18.42
CA ASP A 189 20.07 -8.66 -18.36
C ASP A 189 19.11 -9.06 -17.22
N ILE A 190 19.32 -8.46 -16.06
CA ILE A 190 18.53 -8.74 -14.86
C ILE A 190 17.50 -7.63 -14.69
N PRO A 191 16.24 -7.96 -14.45
CA PRO A 191 15.25 -6.94 -14.12
C PRO A 191 15.71 -6.03 -12.97
N LYS A 192 15.60 -4.73 -13.14
CA LYS A 192 16.00 -3.76 -12.10
C LYS A 192 15.33 -4.07 -10.76
N GLY A 193 16.14 -4.23 -9.73
CA GLY A 193 15.66 -4.54 -8.37
C GLY A 193 15.44 -6.02 -8.09
N ALA A 194 15.80 -6.91 -9.01
CA ALA A 194 15.84 -8.35 -8.76
C ALA A 194 17.08 -8.75 -7.96
N THR A 195 16.92 -9.80 -7.16
CA THR A 195 18.03 -10.51 -6.50
C THR A 195 18.42 -11.69 -7.37
N LEU A 196 19.72 -11.87 -7.60
CA LEU A 196 20.25 -12.98 -8.36
C LEU A 196 20.90 -14.01 -7.45
N SER A 197 20.50 -15.28 -7.61
CA SER A 197 21.18 -16.43 -7.04
C SER A 197 21.76 -17.31 -8.14
N VAL A 198 22.94 -17.84 -7.92
CA VAL A 198 23.72 -18.63 -8.88
C VAL A 198 23.75 -20.06 -8.42
N LEU A 199 23.39 -21.00 -9.30
CA LEU A 199 23.54 -22.42 -9.10
C LEU A 199 24.88 -22.85 -9.64
N VAL A 200 25.71 -23.38 -8.75
CA VAL A 200 27.08 -23.84 -9.02
C VAL A 200 27.17 -25.35 -8.85
N GLU A 201 27.83 -26.04 -9.75
CA GLU A 201 28.18 -27.43 -9.66
C GLU A 201 29.70 -27.58 -9.70
N ASN A 202 30.33 -28.16 -8.66
CA ASN A 202 31.79 -28.42 -8.60
C ASN A 202 32.62 -27.18 -9.03
N ASP A 203 32.27 -25.98 -8.53
CA ASP A 203 32.85 -24.65 -8.83
C ASP A 203 32.48 -24.00 -10.18
N ASP A 204 31.73 -24.70 -11.04
CA ASP A 204 31.23 -24.14 -12.30
C ASP A 204 29.79 -23.63 -12.16
N ALA A 205 29.53 -22.41 -12.60
CA ALA A 205 28.18 -21.90 -12.65
C ALA A 205 27.38 -22.57 -13.78
N ILE A 206 26.30 -23.25 -13.44
CA ILE A 206 25.46 -23.99 -14.39
C ILE A 206 24.14 -23.27 -14.68
N GLY A 207 23.65 -22.45 -13.77
CA GLY A 207 22.43 -21.70 -13.94
C GLY A 207 22.33 -20.53 -12.98
N ALA A 208 21.37 -19.65 -13.23
CA ALA A 208 21.07 -18.55 -12.34
C ALA A 208 19.56 -18.29 -12.29
N VAL A 209 19.08 -17.91 -11.12
CA VAL A 209 17.68 -17.52 -10.90
C VAL A 209 17.60 -16.09 -10.46
N ALA A 210 16.80 -15.29 -11.19
CA ALA A 210 16.45 -13.95 -10.82
C ALA A 210 15.13 -13.96 -10.03
N LEU A 211 15.17 -13.41 -8.83
CA LEU A 211 14.04 -13.33 -7.93
C LEU A 211 13.71 -11.87 -7.66
N GLY A 212 12.46 -11.56 -7.59
CA GLY A 212 12.02 -10.19 -7.32
C GLY A 212 10.60 -10.13 -6.83
N ASP A 213 10.28 -8.96 -6.31
CA ASP A 213 8.94 -8.63 -5.87
C ASP A 213 8.20 -8.00 -7.05
N GLU A 214 7.09 -8.62 -7.43
CA GLU A 214 6.33 -8.21 -8.61
C GLU A 214 5.52 -6.94 -8.33
N LEU A 215 5.54 -6.00 -9.27
CA LEU A 215 4.71 -4.80 -9.19
C LEU A 215 3.22 -5.19 -9.24
N LYS A 216 2.42 -4.63 -8.33
CA LYS A 216 0.97 -4.78 -8.43
C LYS A 216 0.45 -4.19 -9.75
N PRO A 217 -0.53 -4.79 -10.39
CA PRO A 217 -1.10 -4.28 -11.64
C PRO A 217 -1.57 -2.82 -11.52
N THR A 218 -2.08 -2.44 -10.35
CA THR A 218 -2.60 -1.10 -10.04
C THR A 218 -1.51 -0.05 -9.78
N SER A 219 -0.25 -0.43 -9.56
CA SER A 219 0.82 0.50 -9.20
C SER A 219 1.14 1.50 -10.31
N LYS A 220 1.13 1.05 -11.57
CA LYS A 220 1.35 1.95 -12.73
C LYS A 220 0.22 2.97 -12.86
N GLU A 221 -1.01 2.57 -12.58
CA GLU A 221 -2.18 3.45 -12.63
C GLU A 221 -2.13 4.47 -11.48
N LEU A 222 -1.78 4.03 -10.26
CA LEU A 222 -1.58 4.91 -9.11
C LEU A 222 -0.61 6.05 -9.44
N ILE A 223 0.57 5.73 -9.98
CA ILE A 223 1.57 6.75 -10.35
C ILE A 223 1.03 7.73 -11.41
N LYS A 224 0.25 7.25 -12.39
CA LYS A 224 -0.39 8.13 -13.39
C LYS A 224 -1.41 9.07 -12.75
N VAL A 225 -2.23 8.54 -11.83
CA VAL A 225 -3.25 9.33 -11.11
C VAL A 225 -2.59 10.39 -10.24
N LEU A 226 -1.53 10.08 -9.50
CA LEU A 226 -0.79 11.04 -8.69
C LEU A 226 -0.23 12.18 -9.55
N LYS A 227 0.47 11.85 -10.63
CA LYS A 227 1.02 12.86 -11.56
C LYS A 227 -0.05 13.73 -12.20
N LYS A 228 -1.21 13.14 -12.56
CA LYS A 228 -2.35 13.90 -13.12
C LYS A 228 -2.91 14.93 -12.12
N ASN A 229 -2.80 14.65 -10.82
CA ASN A 229 -3.24 15.54 -9.76
C ASN A 229 -2.11 16.43 -9.22
N ASN A 230 -0.97 16.53 -9.93
CA ASN A 230 0.22 17.30 -9.54
C ASN A 230 0.83 16.86 -8.19
N ILE A 231 0.67 15.58 -7.83
CA ILE A 231 1.28 14.99 -6.65
C ILE A 231 2.55 14.25 -7.09
N GLU A 232 3.70 14.63 -6.54
CA GLU A 232 4.98 13.98 -6.83
C GLU A 232 5.11 12.66 -6.06
N PRO A 233 5.19 11.49 -6.75
CA PRO A 233 5.41 10.22 -6.07
C PRO A 233 6.89 10.00 -5.78
N ILE A 234 7.24 9.79 -4.51
CA ILE A 234 8.57 9.42 -4.06
C ILE A 234 8.54 8.00 -3.53
N MET A 235 9.40 7.12 -4.05
CA MET A 235 9.52 5.75 -3.55
C MET A 235 10.53 5.70 -2.41
N ALA A 236 10.10 5.24 -1.23
CA ALA A 236 10.96 4.89 -0.11
C ALA A 236 11.19 3.37 -0.11
N THR A 237 12.42 2.96 0.15
CA THR A 237 12.80 1.54 0.29
C THR A 237 13.74 1.43 1.47
N GLY A 238 13.52 0.45 2.31
CA GLY A 238 14.41 0.09 3.41
C GLY A 238 15.66 -0.63 2.95
#